data_08682d3080b6bd062cad67b2524340a5
#
_entry.id   08682d3080b6bd062cad67b2524340a5
#
_cell.length_a   1.000
_cell.length_b   1.000
_cell.length_c   1.000
_cell.angle_alpha   90.00
_cell.angle_beta   90.00
_cell.angle_gamma   90.00
#
_symmetry.space_group_name_H-M   'P 1'
#
loop_
_entity.id
_entity.type
_entity.pdbx_description
1 polymer ?
#
loop_
_entity_poly.entity_id
_entity_poly.type
_entity_poly.pdbx_seq_one_letter_code
_entity_poly.pdbx_strand_id
1 'polypeptide(L)'
;MRRLLVILVLLVVALALARYLLRLPSNEGRTETHALAPDPQTALGRSLLPQGATHPGLSGIRPLWPGIEAYAARMVLARAAEQSIDARYYIWQRDSTGLSLLHELKAAADRGVRVRLLVDDNGTPDLDAELAALNTLPTVEVRVFNPFSLRTPRALSYPLDFPRINRRMHNKSFTVDGVATIVGGRNIGDIYFARDTEVQYSDFDVLATGAVVDPVARDFDAYWNSASAYPHELLVTPPSDLAALDTASAEAQADPDTATYAQSVSDSRLVQDLLGHSLALDWVPVTLLSDDPRKALGEAPAGTLVATALGPLVGQARQSIDVISAYFVPGREGTERLAYAARQGLRVRILTNSLEATDVLPVHAAYGKYRQPLLSSGVQIYELRRTPRTEEERKALGLLGSSGASLHAKVFAIDRRAVFVGSFNFDPRSVWLNCEMGFWIESPALASTIDPPAGKLAHEAAFDAESVEIGPLPTGRDDHRVDALIARFNES
;
A
#
# COMPACT_ATOMS: atom_id res chain seq x y z
N MET A 1 -11.11 -29.72 -38.58
CA MET A 1 -11.40 -30.19 -37.24
C MET A 1 -10.29 -31.07 -36.62
N ARG A 2 -9.92 -32.26 -37.19
CA ARG A 2 -8.89 -33.15 -36.61
C ARG A 2 -7.53 -32.46 -36.37
N ARG A 3 -7.01 -31.68 -37.33
CA ARG A 3 -5.72 -30.95 -37.20
C ARG A 3 -5.78 -29.87 -36.08
N LEU A 4 -6.87 -29.14 -35.97
CA LEU A 4 -7.08 -28.15 -34.90
C LEU A 4 -7.14 -28.81 -33.52
N LEU A 5 -7.83 -29.95 -33.40
CA LEU A 5 -7.89 -30.73 -32.17
C LEU A 5 -6.51 -31.23 -31.75
N VAL A 6 -5.72 -31.75 -32.70
CA VAL A 6 -4.33 -32.22 -32.42
C VAL A 6 -3.44 -31.04 -31.96
N ILE A 7 -3.50 -29.89 -32.61
CA ILE A 7 -2.77 -28.68 -32.20
C ILE A 7 -3.18 -28.27 -30.78
N LEU A 8 -4.47 -28.22 -30.49
CA LEU A 8 -4.97 -27.88 -29.16
C LEU A 8 -4.46 -28.86 -28.08
N VAL A 9 -4.51 -30.16 -28.34
CA VAL A 9 -3.96 -31.18 -27.42
C VAL A 9 -2.47 -30.99 -27.21
N LEU A 10 -1.69 -30.75 -28.27
CA LEU A 10 -0.26 -30.52 -28.16
C LEU A 10 0.05 -29.24 -27.34
N LEU A 11 -0.75 -28.17 -27.53
CA LEU A 11 -0.62 -26.93 -26.72
C LEU A 11 -0.93 -27.17 -25.26
N VAL A 12 -1.99 -27.93 -24.94
CA VAL A 12 -2.35 -28.28 -23.55
C VAL A 12 -1.25 -29.13 -22.91
N VAL A 13 -0.71 -30.13 -23.64
CA VAL A 13 0.39 -30.98 -23.15
C VAL A 13 1.66 -30.15 -22.95
N ALA A 14 1.99 -29.27 -23.90
CA ALA A 14 3.15 -28.38 -23.78
C ALA A 14 3.02 -27.42 -22.58
N LEU A 15 1.85 -26.85 -22.35
CA LEU A 15 1.56 -26.01 -21.19
C LEU A 15 1.64 -26.79 -19.87
N ALA A 16 1.10 -28.00 -19.82
CA ALA A 16 1.18 -28.86 -18.64
C ALA A 16 2.62 -29.25 -18.31
N LEU A 17 3.41 -29.58 -19.34
CA LEU A 17 4.84 -29.88 -19.19
C LEU A 17 5.62 -28.64 -18.72
N ALA A 18 5.37 -27.47 -19.33
CA ALA A 18 5.97 -26.22 -18.91
C ALA A 18 5.65 -25.89 -17.44
N ARG A 19 4.39 -26.04 -17.02
CA ARG A 19 3.98 -25.87 -15.60
C ARG A 19 4.73 -26.81 -14.66
N TYR A 20 4.92 -28.05 -15.07
CA TYR A 20 5.65 -29.03 -14.28
C TYR A 20 7.15 -28.71 -14.17
N LEU A 21 7.80 -28.35 -15.28
CA LEU A 21 9.23 -28.05 -15.34
C LEU A 21 9.60 -26.71 -14.68
N LEU A 22 8.69 -25.71 -14.76
CA LEU A 22 8.88 -24.36 -14.26
C LEU A 22 8.14 -24.10 -12.94
N ARG A 23 7.82 -25.17 -12.20
CA ARG A 23 7.23 -25.04 -10.86
C ARG A 23 8.20 -24.37 -9.89
N LEU A 24 7.64 -23.64 -8.93
CA LEU A 24 8.42 -23.08 -7.83
C LEU A 24 9.12 -24.20 -7.03
N PRO A 25 10.28 -23.92 -6.43
CA PRO A 25 10.90 -24.83 -5.47
C PRO A 25 9.98 -25.07 -4.27
N SER A 26 10.15 -26.20 -3.57
CA SER A 26 9.47 -26.41 -2.29
C SER A 26 10.01 -25.40 -1.25
N ASN A 27 9.12 -24.80 -0.48
CA ASN A 27 9.46 -23.96 0.67
C ASN A 27 9.04 -24.58 2.01
N GLU A 28 8.73 -25.89 2.03
CA GLU A 28 8.28 -26.61 3.23
C GLU A 28 9.35 -26.68 4.33
N GLY A 29 10.63 -26.67 3.97
CA GLY A 29 11.76 -26.70 4.90
C GLY A 29 12.22 -25.32 5.43
N ARG A 30 11.46 -24.24 5.14
CA ARG A 30 11.84 -22.91 5.63
C ARG A 30 11.79 -22.83 7.15
N THR A 31 12.71 -22.09 7.74
CA THR A 31 12.72 -21.84 9.20
C THR A 31 11.56 -20.93 9.59
N GLU A 32 10.73 -21.35 10.53
CA GLU A 32 9.73 -20.48 11.12
C GLU A 32 10.40 -19.53 12.11
N THR A 33 10.12 -18.24 11.98
CA THR A 33 10.59 -17.21 12.92
C THR A 33 9.44 -16.29 13.30
N HIS A 34 9.52 -15.74 14.52
CA HIS A 34 8.47 -14.88 15.08
C HIS A 34 9.03 -13.54 15.51
N ALA A 35 8.13 -12.56 15.67
CA ALA A 35 8.44 -11.25 16.21
C ALA A 35 9.10 -11.38 17.59
N LEU A 36 10.06 -10.52 17.87
CA LEU A 36 10.67 -10.42 19.20
C LEU A 36 9.74 -9.64 20.13
N ALA A 37 9.70 -10.02 21.38
CA ALA A 37 8.99 -9.25 22.40
C ALA A 37 9.62 -7.86 22.55
N PRO A 38 8.83 -6.81 22.83
CA PRO A 38 9.37 -5.47 23.04
C PRO A 38 10.31 -5.47 24.26
N ASP A 39 11.49 -4.88 24.09
CA ASP A 39 12.49 -4.75 25.16
C ASP A 39 12.47 -3.32 25.73
N PRO A 40 12.18 -3.14 27.03
CA PRO A 40 12.22 -1.83 27.68
C PRO A 40 13.63 -1.21 27.75
N GLN A 41 14.69 -1.95 27.41
CA GLN A 41 16.05 -1.44 27.37
C GLN A 41 16.43 -0.77 26.04
N THR A 42 15.68 -0.98 24.97
CA THR A 42 15.91 -0.27 23.72
C THR A 42 15.53 1.22 23.85
N ALA A 43 16.08 2.08 23.00
CA ALA A 43 15.76 3.52 23.00
C ALA A 43 14.26 3.76 22.81
N LEU A 44 13.64 3.05 21.84
CA LEU A 44 12.20 3.10 21.61
C LEU A 44 11.41 2.54 22.80
N GLY A 45 11.87 1.42 23.37
CA GLY A 45 11.25 0.81 24.54
C GLY A 45 11.24 1.76 25.75
N ARG A 46 12.36 2.39 26.07
CA ARG A 46 12.46 3.39 27.16
C ARG A 46 11.53 4.58 26.94
N SER A 47 11.36 5.01 25.68
CA SER A 47 10.56 6.19 25.35
C SER A 47 9.06 5.91 25.32
N LEU A 48 8.63 4.80 24.71
CA LEU A 48 7.22 4.58 24.34
C LEU A 48 6.48 3.60 25.24
N LEU A 49 7.16 2.55 25.80
CA LEU A 49 6.47 1.57 26.64
C LEU A 49 5.88 2.17 27.92
N PRO A 50 6.55 3.11 28.64
CA PRO A 50 5.95 3.76 29.80
C PRO A 50 4.69 4.56 29.45
N GLN A 51 4.66 5.20 28.27
CA GLN A 51 3.47 5.92 27.80
C GLN A 51 2.30 4.96 27.55
N GLY A 52 2.56 3.81 26.88
CA GLY A 52 1.57 2.77 26.68
C GLY A 52 1.02 2.20 27.98
N ALA A 53 1.87 2.03 29.02
CA ALA A 53 1.46 1.54 30.31
C ALA A 53 0.47 2.47 31.04
N THR A 54 0.51 3.77 30.77
CA THR A 54 -0.46 4.74 31.32
C THR A 54 -1.76 4.81 30.52
N HIS A 55 -1.84 4.12 29.36
CA HIS A 55 -3.01 4.08 28.49
C HIS A 55 -3.38 2.62 28.13
N PRO A 56 -3.77 1.79 29.11
CA PRO A 56 -4.01 0.37 28.90
C PRO A 56 -5.12 0.13 27.86
N GLY A 57 -4.82 -0.76 26.88
CA GLY A 57 -5.76 -1.10 25.81
C GLY A 57 -5.85 -0.06 24.68
N LEU A 58 -5.22 1.09 24.82
CA LEU A 58 -5.18 2.12 23.78
C LEU A 58 -3.89 2.05 22.99
N SER A 59 -3.89 2.70 21.84
CA SER A 59 -2.72 2.92 21.01
C SER A 59 -2.49 4.40 20.80
N GLY A 60 -1.24 4.83 21.01
CA GLY A 60 -0.79 6.17 20.69
C GLY A 60 -0.56 6.28 19.18
N ILE A 61 -1.28 7.13 18.50
CA ILE A 61 -1.18 7.31 17.05
C ILE A 61 -0.64 8.68 16.66
N ARG A 62 0.11 8.70 15.56
CA ARG A 62 0.49 9.93 14.84
C ARG A 62 0.14 9.75 13.36
N PRO A 63 -0.80 10.55 12.82
CA PRO A 63 -1.09 10.58 11.40
C PRO A 63 0.10 11.10 10.60
N LEU A 64 0.46 10.41 9.51
CA LEU A 64 1.54 10.76 8.59
C LEU A 64 0.92 11.13 7.23
N TRP A 65 0.49 12.39 7.10
CA TRP A 65 -0.10 12.92 5.88
C TRP A 65 0.96 13.22 4.81
N PRO A 66 1.98 14.07 5.09
CA PRO A 66 2.99 14.39 4.10
C PRO A 66 3.85 13.18 3.75
N GLY A 67 4.11 12.97 2.46
CA GLY A 67 5.00 11.90 2.01
C GLY A 67 6.38 11.98 2.66
N ILE A 68 6.90 13.19 2.80
CA ILE A 68 8.19 13.45 3.44
C ILE A 68 8.21 13.04 4.93
N GLU A 69 7.13 13.29 5.69
CA GLU A 69 7.02 12.84 7.08
C GLU A 69 6.90 11.31 7.18
N ALA A 70 6.16 10.70 6.24
CA ALA A 70 6.02 9.25 6.17
C ALA A 70 7.36 8.55 5.86
N TYR A 71 8.20 9.16 5.02
CA TYR A 71 9.57 8.69 4.77
C TYR A 71 10.47 8.92 5.98
N ALA A 72 10.46 10.13 6.54
CA ALA A 72 11.21 10.49 7.74
C ALA A 72 10.95 9.53 8.91
N ALA A 73 9.67 9.16 9.13
CA ALA A 73 9.29 8.21 10.17
C ALA A 73 9.99 6.85 9.98
N ARG A 74 10.02 6.32 8.75
CA ARG A 74 10.69 5.04 8.44
C ARG A 74 12.20 5.12 8.65
N MET A 75 12.83 6.19 8.17
CA MET A 75 14.27 6.41 8.33
C MET A 75 14.68 6.55 9.79
N VAL A 76 13.94 7.33 10.57
CA VAL A 76 14.20 7.52 12.01
C VAL A 76 14.02 6.23 12.77
N LEU A 77 12.93 5.48 12.51
CA LEU A 77 12.70 4.19 13.15
C LEU A 77 13.78 3.17 12.78
N ALA A 78 14.20 3.08 11.52
CA ALA A 78 15.27 2.18 11.09
C ALA A 78 16.61 2.50 11.79
N ARG A 79 16.92 3.79 11.95
CA ARG A 79 18.12 4.26 12.67
C ARG A 79 18.04 4.01 14.16
N ALA A 80 16.86 4.14 14.76
CA ALA A 80 16.63 3.92 16.17
C ALA A 80 16.49 2.45 16.56
N ALA A 81 16.37 1.54 15.61
CA ALA A 81 16.25 0.11 15.83
C ALA A 81 17.48 -0.44 16.57
N GLU A 82 17.26 -1.17 17.66
CA GLU A 82 18.30 -1.83 18.46
C GLU A 82 18.11 -3.35 18.53
N GLN A 83 16.89 -3.86 18.24
CA GLN A 83 16.55 -5.27 18.37
C GLN A 83 16.05 -5.90 17.07
N SER A 84 15.03 -5.31 16.44
CA SER A 84 14.42 -5.88 15.26
C SER A 84 13.72 -4.87 14.35
N ILE A 85 13.69 -5.19 13.04
CA ILE A 85 12.85 -4.54 12.03
C ILE A 85 12.08 -5.63 11.29
N ASP A 86 10.75 -5.55 11.29
CA ASP A 86 9.86 -6.38 10.50
C ASP A 86 9.15 -5.50 9.47
N ALA A 87 9.56 -5.59 8.20
CA ALA A 87 9.06 -4.75 7.12
C ALA A 87 8.34 -5.59 6.06
N ARG A 88 7.14 -5.13 5.64
CA ARG A 88 6.32 -5.81 4.63
C ARG A 88 5.73 -4.79 3.68
N TYR A 89 5.95 -5.02 2.34
CA TYR A 89 5.49 -4.11 1.30
C TYR A 89 5.05 -4.83 0.03
N TYR A 90 4.03 -4.26 -0.65
CA TYR A 90 3.61 -4.70 -1.97
C TYR A 90 4.58 -4.19 -3.05
N ILE A 91 4.89 -2.88 -3.06
CA ILE A 91 5.85 -2.28 -3.98
C ILE A 91 7.06 -1.77 -3.20
N TRP A 92 8.24 -2.08 -3.74
CA TRP A 92 9.50 -1.45 -3.36
C TRP A 92 10.26 -1.13 -4.65
N GLN A 93 10.36 0.15 -4.97
CA GLN A 93 10.97 0.62 -6.21
C GLN A 93 12.49 0.69 -6.08
N ARG A 94 13.18 0.46 -7.20
CA ARG A 94 14.62 0.66 -7.31
C ARG A 94 14.90 2.13 -7.68
N ASP A 95 14.54 3.03 -6.78
CA ASP A 95 14.74 4.47 -6.90
C ASP A 95 15.47 5.03 -5.67
N SER A 96 15.65 6.34 -5.59
CA SER A 96 16.45 6.96 -4.53
C SER A 96 15.93 6.66 -3.14
N THR A 97 14.62 6.74 -2.89
CA THR A 97 14.05 6.47 -1.57
C THR A 97 14.06 4.97 -1.24
N GLY A 98 13.79 4.13 -2.23
CA GLY A 98 13.83 2.69 -2.07
C GLY A 98 15.22 2.17 -1.75
N LEU A 99 16.24 2.62 -2.50
CA LEU A 99 17.64 2.24 -2.28
C LEU A 99 18.19 2.81 -0.96
N SER A 100 17.84 4.05 -0.62
CA SER A 100 18.23 4.66 0.66
C SER A 100 17.64 3.91 1.85
N LEU A 101 16.40 3.44 1.78
CA LEU A 101 15.81 2.66 2.86
C LEU A 101 16.42 1.25 2.95
N LEU A 102 16.79 0.60 1.83
CA LEU A 102 17.57 -0.65 1.85
C LEU A 102 18.93 -0.45 2.51
N HIS A 103 19.59 0.69 2.26
CA HIS A 103 20.83 1.06 2.94
C HIS A 103 20.65 1.18 4.45
N GLU A 104 19.56 1.80 4.93
CA GLU A 104 19.28 1.88 6.36
C GLU A 104 18.99 0.51 6.99
N LEU A 105 18.33 -0.41 6.25
CA LEU A 105 18.16 -1.79 6.71
C LEU A 105 19.51 -2.52 6.84
N LYS A 106 20.41 -2.34 5.85
CA LYS A 106 21.80 -2.83 5.93
C LYS A 106 22.52 -2.24 7.15
N ALA A 107 22.46 -0.92 7.34
CA ALA A 107 23.10 -0.25 8.47
C ALA A 107 22.54 -0.71 9.82
N ALA A 108 21.24 -1.02 9.89
CA ALA A 108 20.64 -1.64 11.08
C ALA A 108 21.21 -3.06 11.32
N ALA A 109 21.31 -3.87 10.26
CA ALA A 109 21.90 -5.21 10.33
C ALA A 109 23.38 -5.17 10.76
N ASP A 110 24.17 -4.21 10.26
CA ASP A 110 25.57 -3.99 10.66
C ASP A 110 25.70 -3.64 12.16
N ARG A 111 24.65 -3.09 12.78
CA ARG A 111 24.56 -2.87 14.24
C ARG A 111 24.10 -4.11 15.02
N GLY A 112 23.78 -5.23 14.33
CA GLY A 112 23.29 -6.46 14.93
C GLY A 112 21.77 -6.56 15.05
N VAL A 113 21.02 -5.62 14.48
CA VAL A 113 19.55 -5.64 14.44
C VAL A 113 19.07 -6.78 13.54
N ARG A 114 18.11 -7.58 14.02
CA ARG A 114 17.46 -8.59 13.19
C ARG A 114 16.50 -7.91 12.22
N VAL A 115 16.66 -8.17 10.93
CA VAL A 115 15.79 -7.63 9.86
C VAL A 115 15.05 -8.78 9.16
N ARG A 116 13.73 -8.72 9.14
CA ARG A 116 12.87 -9.56 8.30
C ARG A 116 12.17 -8.67 7.27
N LEU A 117 12.47 -8.90 6.00
CA LEU A 117 11.89 -8.14 4.89
C LEU A 117 11.01 -9.06 4.03
N LEU A 118 9.71 -8.82 4.02
CA LEU A 118 8.73 -9.52 3.18
C LEU A 118 8.23 -8.61 2.07
N VAL A 119 8.55 -8.96 0.82
CA VAL A 119 8.13 -8.19 -0.35
C VAL A 119 7.28 -9.02 -1.30
N ASP A 120 6.30 -8.40 -1.95
CA ASP A 120 5.56 -9.05 -3.03
C ASP A 120 6.36 -9.02 -4.32
N ASP A 121 6.43 -10.17 -5.01
CA ASP A 121 7.28 -10.31 -6.21
C ASP A 121 6.84 -9.43 -7.39
N ASN A 122 5.55 -9.10 -7.49
CA ASN A 122 5.06 -8.26 -8.57
C ASN A 122 5.48 -6.78 -8.41
N GLY A 123 5.67 -6.36 -7.18
CA GLY A 123 5.98 -4.98 -6.84
C GLY A 123 7.47 -4.68 -6.64
N THR A 124 8.35 -5.64 -6.91
CA THR A 124 9.81 -5.50 -6.77
C THR A 124 10.55 -5.87 -8.06
N PRO A 125 10.19 -5.26 -9.20
CA PRO A 125 10.98 -5.47 -10.41
C PRO A 125 12.40 -4.91 -10.20
N ASP A 126 13.38 -5.58 -10.79
CA ASP A 126 14.78 -5.14 -10.87
C ASP A 126 15.52 -4.99 -9.51
N LEU A 127 14.97 -5.55 -8.41
CA LEU A 127 15.61 -5.55 -7.08
C LEU A 127 16.22 -6.89 -6.67
N ASP A 128 16.20 -7.90 -7.54
CA ASP A 128 16.67 -9.25 -7.18
C ASP A 128 18.13 -9.26 -6.69
N ALA A 129 18.99 -8.44 -7.27
CA ALA A 129 20.40 -8.40 -6.92
C ALA A 129 20.65 -7.75 -5.54
N GLU A 130 19.99 -6.61 -5.28
CA GLU A 130 20.10 -5.90 -4.01
C GLU A 130 19.49 -6.70 -2.85
N LEU A 131 18.34 -7.32 -3.08
CA LEU A 131 17.69 -8.18 -2.09
C LEU A 131 18.49 -9.45 -1.80
N ALA A 132 19.10 -10.06 -2.85
CA ALA A 132 19.99 -11.19 -2.68
C ALA A 132 21.23 -10.82 -1.88
N ALA A 133 21.84 -9.66 -2.15
CA ALA A 133 22.99 -9.17 -1.39
C ALA A 133 22.61 -8.88 0.08
N LEU A 134 21.51 -8.19 0.31
CA LEU A 134 21.01 -7.91 1.66
C LEU A 134 20.77 -9.21 2.46
N ASN A 135 20.20 -10.23 1.82
CA ASN A 135 19.92 -11.54 2.43
C ASN A 135 21.19 -12.36 2.78
N THR A 136 22.40 -11.93 2.37
CA THR A 136 23.66 -12.59 2.81
C THR A 136 24.10 -12.16 4.21
N LEU A 137 23.53 -11.07 4.75
CA LEU A 137 23.88 -10.59 6.07
C LEU A 137 23.32 -11.53 7.17
N PRO A 138 24.10 -11.89 8.20
CA PRO A 138 23.72 -12.92 9.18
C PRO A 138 22.43 -12.62 9.98
N THR A 139 22.09 -11.35 10.12
CA THR A 139 20.90 -10.89 10.87
C THR A 139 19.73 -10.53 9.98
N VAL A 140 19.85 -10.72 8.66
CA VAL A 140 18.81 -10.38 7.66
C VAL A 140 18.23 -11.64 7.06
N GLU A 141 16.92 -11.67 6.94
CA GLU A 141 16.19 -12.64 6.14
C GLU A 141 15.22 -11.92 5.23
N VAL A 142 15.30 -12.18 3.93
CA VAL A 142 14.39 -11.67 2.90
C VAL A 142 13.51 -12.81 2.42
N ARG A 143 12.19 -12.58 2.39
CA ARG A 143 11.23 -13.48 1.76
C ARG A 143 10.43 -12.76 0.68
N VAL A 144 10.12 -13.50 -0.37
CA VAL A 144 9.31 -13.05 -1.49
C VAL A 144 7.93 -13.69 -1.40
N PHE A 145 6.90 -12.87 -1.35
CA PHE A 145 5.53 -13.34 -1.30
C PHE A 145 5.01 -13.61 -2.71
N ASN A 146 4.46 -14.81 -2.87
CA ASN A 146 3.79 -15.26 -4.10
C ASN A 146 4.63 -15.08 -5.38
N PRO A 147 5.86 -15.65 -5.43
CA PRO A 147 6.84 -15.38 -6.48
C PRO A 147 6.40 -15.88 -7.84
N PHE A 148 6.93 -15.25 -8.88
CA PHE A 148 6.87 -15.75 -10.25
C PHE A 148 7.77 -16.98 -10.42
N SER A 149 7.30 -17.96 -11.18
CA SER A 149 8.10 -19.16 -11.49
C SER A 149 9.27 -18.87 -12.44
N LEU A 150 9.13 -17.86 -13.29
CA LEU A 150 10.21 -17.34 -14.14
C LEU A 150 10.62 -15.95 -13.64
N ARG A 151 11.92 -15.80 -13.34
CA ARG A 151 12.45 -14.51 -12.88
C ARG A 151 12.59 -13.50 -14.01
N THR A 152 12.99 -13.96 -15.20
CA THR A 152 13.19 -13.10 -16.36
C THR A 152 12.81 -13.84 -17.66
N PRO A 153 11.85 -13.31 -18.44
CA PRO A 153 10.90 -12.25 -18.06
C PRO A 153 9.73 -12.78 -17.22
N ARG A 154 9.44 -12.11 -16.10
CA ARG A 154 8.37 -12.51 -15.16
C ARG A 154 6.99 -12.67 -15.81
N ALA A 155 6.69 -11.84 -16.83
CA ALA A 155 5.42 -11.87 -17.54
C ALA A 155 5.04 -13.23 -18.16
N LEU A 156 6.03 -14.05 -18.54
CA LEU A 156 5.79 -15.40 -19.07
C LEU A 156 5.28 -16.38 -18.01
N SER A 157 5.31 -16.04 -16.74
CA SER A 157 4.72 -16.83 -15.68
C SER A 157 3.18 -16.77 -15.65
N TYR A 158 2.58 -15.69 -16.18
CA TYR A 158 1.11 -15.52 -16.15
C TYR A 158 0.33 -16.66 -16.82
N PRO A 159 0.64 -17.12 -18.05
CA PRO A 159 -0.06 -18.26 -18.63
C PRO A 159 0.20 -19.57 -17.89
N LEU A 160 1.30 -19.65 -17.13
CA LEU A 160 1.65 -20.88 -16.41
C LEU A 160 0.84 -21.03 -15.10
N ASP A 161 0.58 -19.93 -14.38
CA ASP A 161 0.00 -19.98 -13.04
C ASP A 161 -0.83 -18.73 -12.68
N PHE A 162 -1.66 -18.26 -13.62
CA PHE A 162 -2.47 -17.07 -13.48
C PHE A 162 -3.32 -17.03 -12.19
N PRO A 163 -4.02 -18.11 -11.78
CA PRO A 163 -4.88 -18.06 -10.60
C PRO A 163 -4.13 -17.69 -9.31
N ARG A 164 -2.88 -18.16 -9.14
CA ARG A 164 -2.04 -17.83 -7.99
C ARG A 164 -1.40 -16.47 -8.15
N ILE A 165 -0.68 -16.22 -9.25
CA ILE A 165 0.09 -14.97 -9.41
C ILE A 165 -0.78 -13.72 -9.62
N ASN A 166 -2.07 -13.87 -9.92
CA ASN A 166 -3.02 -12.76 -9.91
C ASN A 166 -3.45 -12.32 -8.51
N ARG A 167 -3.11 -13.07 -7.46
CA ARG A 167 -3.37 -12.77 -6.06
C ARG A 167 -2.10 -12.22 -5.42
N ARG A 168 -2.18 -11.03 -4.81
CA ARG A 168 -0.98 -10.32 -4.34
C ARG A 168 -1.09 -9.95 -2.87
N MET A 169 0.05 -9.81 -2.21
CA MET A 169 0.14 -9.23 -0.87
C MET A 169 0.16 -7.70 -0.98
N HIS A 170 -0.99 -7.07 -0.75
CA HIS A 170 -1.10 -5.62 -0.81
C HIS A 170 -0.92 -4.93 0.55
N ASN A 171 -0.60 -5.69 1.59
CA ASN A 171 -0.31 -5.23 2.95
C ASN A 171 0.96 -4.38 3.01
N LYS A 172 0.97 -3.36 3.89
CA LYS A 172 2.13 -2.50 4.16
C LYS A 172 2.26 -2.29 5.65
N SER A 173 3.40 -2.72 6.22
CA SER A 173 3.74 -2.46 7.61
C SER A 173 5.24 -2.34 7.80
N PHE A 174 5.66 -1.51 8.76
CA PHE A 174 7.04 -1.32 9.16
C PHE A 174 7.09 -1.25 10.68
N THR A 175 7.51 -2.33 11.32
CA THR A 175 7.51 -2.49 12.80
C THR A 175 8.93 -2.56 13.30
N VAL A 176 9.24 -1.81 14.35
CA VAL A 176 10.58 -1.70 14.94
C VAL A 176 10.53 -2.05 16.42
N ASP A 177 11.45 -2.91 16.84
CA ASP A 177 11.67 -3.38 18.22
C ASP A 177 10.41 -3.93 18.91
N GLY A 178 9.35 -4.26 18.15
CA GLY A 178 8.05 -4.62 18.70
C GLY A 178 7.36 -3.48 19.46
N VAL A 179 7.83 -2.24 19.32
CA VAL A 179 7.39 -1.07 20.10
C VAL A 179 6.63 -0.06 19.25
N ALA A 180 7.04 0.16 18.02
CA ALA A 180 6.42 1.11 17.10
C ALA A 180 6.15 0.46 15.75
N THR A 181 5.05 0.85 15.08
CA THR A 181 4.68 0.34 13.76
C THR A 181 4.10 1.44 12.90
N ILE A 182 4.34 1.36 11.58
CA ILE A 182 3.69 2.21 10.57
C ILE A 182 2.82 1.29 9.71
N VAL A 183 1.54 1.65 9.57
CA VAL A 183 0.57 0.97 8.69
C VAL A 183 -0.17 2.02 7.88
N GLY A 184 -0.43 1.73 6.60
CA GLY A 184 -1.15 2.66 5.73
C GLY A 184 -1.21 2.23 4.28
N GLY A 185 -1.33 3.20 3.38
CA GLY A 185 -1.46 2.97 1.94
C GLY A 185 -0.14 3.03 1.18
N ARG A 186 0.89 3.72 1.72
CA ARG A 186 2.15 3.97 0.99
C ARG A 186 2.99 2.71 0.80
N ASN A 187 3.44 2.54 -0.42
CA ASN A 187 4.55 1.65 -0.75
C ASN A 187 5.90 2.38 -0.57
N ILE A 188 6.99 1.76 -1.01
CA ILE A 188 8.33 2.35 -1.00
C ILE A 188 8.70 2.77 -2.41
N GLY A 189 9.00 4.05 -2.61
CA GLY A 189 9.37 4.66 -3.88
C GLY A 189 9.20 6.18 -3.87
N ASP A 190 9.94 6.87 -4.72
CA ASP A 190 10.02 8.34 -4.79
C ASP A 190 8.66 9.01 -4.96
N ILE A 191 7.77 8.39 -5.75
CA ILE A 191 6.41 8.87 -5.99
C ILE A 191 5.50 8.86 -4.73
N TYR A 192 5.82 8.04 -3.72
CA TYR A 192 5.04 7.95 -2.46
C TYR A 192 5.53 8.91 -1.39
N PHE A 193 6.76 9.44 -1.55
CA PHE A 193 7.43 10.23 -0.51
C PHE A 193 7.72 11.67 -0.90
N ALA A 194 7.03 12.17 -1.91
CA ALA A 194 7.16 13.54 -2.40
C ALA A 194 8.60 13.89 -2.88
N ARG A 195 9.31 12.89 -3.42
CA ARG A 195 10.63 13.09 -4.02
C ARG A 195 10.57 13.27 -5.54
N ASP A 196 9.63 12.59 -6.20
CA ASP A 196 9.40 12.76 -7.63
C ASP A 196 8.72 14.11 -7.88
N THR A 197 9.25 14.86 -8.84
CA THR A 197 8.70 16.18 -9.22
C THR A 197 7.63 16.07 -10.31
N GLU A 198 7.56 14.94 -11.02
CA GLU A 198 6.62 14.75 -12.13
C GLU A 198 5.33 14.06 -11.68
N VAL A 199 5.44 13.05 -10.82
CA VAL A 199 4.29 12.29 -10.29
C VAL A 199 4.41 12.15 -8.79
N GLN A 200 3.36 12.53 -8.06
CA GLN A 200 3.29 12.33 -6.61
C GLN A 200 1.98 11.68 -6.22
N TYR A 201 2.06 10.69 -5.34
CA TYR A 201 0.88 10.06 -4.77
C TYR A 201 0.48 10.70 -3.44
N SER A 202 -0.76 11.20 -3.42
CA SER A 202 -1.40 11.56 -2.15
C SER A 202 -1.87 10.30 -1.45
N ASP A 203 -1.29 9.99 -0.30
CA ASP A 203 -1.58 8.78 0.47
C ASP A 203 -1.53 9.06 1.98
N PHE A 204 -1.90 8.07 2.80
CA PHE A 204 -2.02 8.24 4.23
C PHE A 204 -1.50 7.02 5.00
N ASP A 205 -0.60 7.26 5.95
CA ASP A 205 -0.11 6.27 6.89
C ASP A 205 -0.36 6.73 8.33
N VAL A 206 -0.27 5.79 9.25
CA VAL A 206 -0.34 6.03 10.69
C VAL A 206 0.87 5.37 11.36
N LEU A 207 1.65 6.16 12.08
CA LEU A 207 2.61 5.68 13.08
C LEU A 207 1.83 5.37 14.35
N ALA A 208 2.02 4.16 14.90
CA ALA A 208 1.33 3.71 16.09
C ALA A 208 2.28 3.02 17.08
N THR A 209 1.97 3.15 18.37
CA THR A 209 2.60 2.43 19.47
C THR A 209 1.52 1.92 20.45
N GLY A 210 1.88 1.09 21.41
CA GLY A 210 0.94 0.56 22.42
C GLY A 210 0.18 -0.66 21.92
N ALA A 211 -1.10 -0.78 22.26
CA ALA A 211 -1.87 -2.03 22.17
C ALA A 211 -1.93 -2.66 20.78
N VAL A 212 -1.88 -1.87 19.69
CA VAL A 212 -2.02 -2.38 18.31
C VAL A 212 -0.76 -3.01 17.74
N VAL A 213 0.43 -2.76 18.35
CA VAL A 213 1.70 -3.22 17.79
C VAL A 213 1.81 -4.75 17.82
N ASP A 214 1.42 -5.40 18.91
CA ASP A 214 1.43 -6.86 19.01
C ASP A 214 0.48 -7.57 18.01
N PRO A 215 -0.77 -7.13 17.79
CA PRO A 215 -1.58 -7.60 16.67
C PRO A 215 -0.90 -7.48 15.30
N VAL A 216 -0.20 -6.35 15.01
CA VAL A 216 0.53 -6.18 13.75
C VAL A 216 1.70 -7.15 13.64
N ALA A 217 2.43 -7.36 14.73
CA ALA A 217 3.56 -8.30 14.77
C ALA A 217 3.10 -9.75 14.53
N ARG A 218 2.01 -10.18 15.17
CA ARG A 218 1.43 -11.52 14.92
C ARG A 218 0.89 -11.69 13.50
N ASP A 219 0.29 -10.66 12.95
CA ASP A 219 -0.17 -10.66 11.55
C ASP A 219 1.02 -10.75 10.59
N PHE A 220 2.10 -10.01 10.85
CA PHE A 220 3.35 -10.16 10.09
C PHE A 220 3.85 -11.60 10.14
N ASP A 221 3.91 -12.23 11.32
CA ASP A 221 4.35 -13.61 11.49
C ASP A 221 3.49 -14.61 10.71
N ALA A 222 2.17 -14.39 10.67
CA ALA A 222 1.26 -15.22 9.89
C ALA A 222 1.57 -15.17 8.38
N TYR A 223 1.86 -13.99 7.85
CA TYR A 223 2.28 -13.82 6.45
C TYR A 223 3.69 -14.36 6.20
N TRP A 224 4.62 -14.07 7.09
CA TRP A 224 6.01 -14.49 7.03
C TRP A 224 6.16 -16.00 6.98
N ASN A 225 5.40 -16.71 7.81
CA ASN A 225 5.42 -18.17 7.92
C ASN A 225 4.40 -18.87 6.97
N SER A 226 3.72 -18.11 6.10
CA SER A 226 2.73 -18.68 5.19
C SER A 226 3.36 -19.47 4.05
N ALA A 227 2.58 -20.38 3.45
CA ALA A 227 2.99 -21.14 2.27
C ALA A 227 3.30 -20.24 1.04
N SER A 228 2.82 -19.00 1.02
CA SER A 228 3.08 -18.05 -0.06
C SER A 228 4.38 -17.26 0.09
N ALA A 229 5.05 -17.31 1.26
CA ALA A 229 6.32 -16.64 1.53
C ALA A 229 7.50 -17.57 1.28
N TYR A 230 8.34 -17.21 0.31
CA TYR A 230 9.50 -17.99 -0.10
C TYR A 230 10.78 -17.32 0.34
N PRO A 231 11.71 -18.00 1.03
CA PRO A 231 13.08 -17.52 1.24
C PRO A 231 13.70 -17.08 -0.09
N HIS A 232 14.33 -15.90 -0.10
CA HIS A 232 14.84 -15.30 -1.34
C HIS A 232 15.90 -16.17 -2.04
N GLU A 233 16.73 -16.86 -1.26
CA GLU A 233 17.77 -17.76 -1.75
C GLU A 233 17.25 -18.98 -2.49
N LEU A 234 15.97 -19.33 -2.34
CA LEU A 234 15.33 -20.39 -3.15
C LEU A 234 14.98 -19.93 -4.56
N LEU A 235 14.95 -18.62 -4.80
CA LEU A 235 14.51 -17.99 -6.05
C LEU A 235 15.66 -17.37 -6.83
N VAL A 236 16.65 -16.81 -6.13
CA VAL A 236 17.81 -16.12 -6.68
C VAL A 236 19.06 -16.63 -5.98
N THR A 237 20.05 -16.99 -6.76
CA THR A 237 21.35 -17.46 -6.22
C THR A 237 22.00 -16.34 -5.40
N PRO A 238 22.36 -16.59 -4.12
CA PRO A 238 23.05 -15.60 -3.31
C PRO A 238 24.38 -15.17 -3.95
N PRO A 239 24.69 -13.85 -4.00
CA PRO A 239 25.97 -13.37 -4.47
C PRO A 239 27.09 -13.67 -3.46
N SER A 240 28.33 -13.54 -3.88
CA SER A 240 29.51 -13.72 -3.03
C SER A 240 29.83 -12.51 -2.15
N ASP A 241 29.22 -11.35 -2.42
CA ASP A 241 29.50 -10.07 -1.77
C ASP A 241 28.31 -9.10 -1.80
N LEU A 242 28.48 -7.92 -1.24
CA LEU A 242 27.47 -6.86 -1.17
C LEU A 242 27.56 -5.85 -2.32
N ALA A 243 28.34 -6.10 -3.37
CA ALA A 243 28.66 -5.12 -4.40
C ALA A 243 27.40 -4.50 -5.06
N ALA A 244 26.34 -5.30 -5.28
CA ALA A 244 25.10 -4.79 -5.86
C ALA A 244 24.43 -3.76 -4.92
N LEU A 245 24.37 -4.04 -3.62
CA LEU A 245 23.77 -3.16 -2.62
C LEU A 245 24.63 -1.92 -2.37
N ASP A 246 25.96 -2.07 -2.33
CA ASP A 246 26.89 -0.94 -2.17
C ASP A 246 26.85 0.00 -3.38
N THR A 247 26.77 -0.55 -4.59
CA THR A 247 26.62 0.23 -5.84
C THR A 247 25.28 0.98 -5.83
N ALA A 248 24.19 0.31 -5.50
CA ALA A 248 22.86 0.92 -5.41
C ALA A 248 22.80 2.05 -4.36
N SER A 249 23.47 1.85 -3.21
CA SER A 249 23.60 2.88 -2.18
C SER A 249 24.38 4.10 -2.67
N ALA A 250 25.47 3.87 -3.43
CA ALA A 250 26.27 4.94 -4.03
C ALA A 250 25.47 5.69 -5.11
N GLU A 251 24.68 4.99 -5.94
CA GLU A 251 23.77 5.59 -6.92
C GLU A 251 22.77 6.53 -6.25
N ALA A 252 22.10 6.08 -5.19
CA ALA A 252 21.12 6.89 -4.44
C ALA A 252 21.75 8.13 -3.81
N GLN A 253 23.00 8.04 -3.34
CA GLN A 253 23.75 9.17 -2.76
C GLN A 253 24.29 10.15 -3.82
N ALA A 254 24.58 9.67 -5.01
CA ALA A 254 25.09 10.50 -6.11
C ALA A 254 24.01 11.34 -6.81
N ASP A 255 22.73 11.04 -6.57
CA ASP A 255 21.62 11.81 -7.10
C ASP A 255 21.69 13.27 -6.59
N PRO A 256 21.71 14.28 -7.49
CA PRO A 256 21.89 15.68 -7.11
C PRO A 256 20.88 16.22 -6.11
N ASP A 257 19.66 15.69 -6.15
CA ASP A 257 18.55 16.13 -5.28
C ASP A 257 18.57 15.47 -3.90
N THR A 258 19.44 14.47 -3.69
CA THR A 258 19.49 13.71 -2.41
C THR A 258 19.79 14.62 -1.22
N ALA A 259 20.74 15.54 -1.35
CA ALA A 259 21.10 16.44 -0.24
C ALA A 259 19.95 17.39 0.11
N THR A 260 19.29 17.97 -0.90
CA THR A 260 18.12 18.85 -0.72
C THR A 260 16.95 18.10 -0.09
N TYR A 261 16.68 16.89 -0.57
CA TYR A 261 15.62 16.05 -0.02
C TYR A 261 15.93 15.61 1.41
N ALA A 262 17.18 15.20 1.72
CA ALA A 262 17.60 14.86 3.08
C ALA A 262 17.46 16.06 4.04
N GLN A 263 17.77 17.28 3.58
CA GLN A 263 17.52 18.49 4.35
C GLN A 263 16.02 18.68 4.62
N SER A 264 15.18 18.53 3.60
CA SER A 264 13.72 18.61 3.75
C SER A 264 13.15 17.55 4.70
N VAL A 265 13.71 16.33 4.69
CA VAL A 265 13.37 15.28 5.67
C VAL A 265 13.75 15.71 7.09
N SER A 266 14.96 16.28 7.26
CA SER A 266 15.44 16.76 8.56
C SER A 266 14.61 17.94 9.10
N ASP A 267 14.15 18.80 8.21
CA ASP A 267 13.33 19.98 8.55
C ASP A 267 11.86 19.63 8.73
N SER A 268 11.47 18.39 8.43
CA SER A 268 10.07 17.95 8.58
C SER A 268 9.60 18.08 10.04
N ARG A 269 8.32 18.41 10.20
CA ARG A 269 7.72 18.61 11.53
C ARG A 269 7.90 17.39 12.42
N LEU A 270 7.77 16.18 11.86
CA LEU A 270 7.96 14.94 12.61
C LEU A 270 9.35 14.86 13.22
N VAL A 271 10.41 15.14 12.45
CA VAL A 271 11.79 15.09 12.94
C VAL A 271 12.02 16.18 13.96
N GLN A 272 11.53 17.39 13.76
CA GLN A 272 11.63 18.50 14.71
C GLN A 272 10.90 18.18 16.04
N ASP A 273 9.71 17.60 15.98
CA ASP A 273 8.95 17.18 17.16
C ASP A 273 9.71 16.07 17.94
N LEU A 274 10.35 15.12 17.22
CA LEU A 274 11.18 14.07 17.83
C LEU A 274 12.41 14.64 18.51
N LEU A 275 13.16 15.52 17.84
CA LEU A 275 14.37 16.16 18.40
C LEU A 275 14.04 17.06 19.61
N GLY A 276 12.89 17.72 19.57
CA GLY A 276 12.38 18.57 20.64
C GLY A 276 11.72 17.77 21.80
N HIS A 277 11.67 16.44 21.73
CA HIS A 277 10.93 15.59 22.68
C HIS A 277 9.46 15.99 22.85
N SER A 278 8.86 16.52 21.79
CA SER A 278 7.49 17.07 21.75
C SER A 278 6.54 16.25 20.87
N LEU A 279 6.92 15.02 20.49
CA LEU A 279 6.08 14.16 19.69
C LEU A 279 4.77 13.84 20.42
N ALA A 280 3.68 14.52 20.02
CA ALA A 280 2.37 14.26 20.54
C ALA A 280 1.75 13.01 19.90
N LEU A 281 1.21 12.12 20.73
CA LEU A 281 0.46 10.94 20.30
C LEU A 281 -0.98 11.06 20.79
N ASP A 282 -1.93 10.78 19.91
CA ASP A 282 -3.35 10.64 20.28
C ASP A 282 -3.60 9.21 20.77
N TRP A 283 -3.96 9.04 22.03
CA TRP A 283 -4.24 7.72 22.63
C TRP A 283 -5.71 7.35 22.43
N VAL A 284 -5.94 6.39 21.54
CA VAL A 284 -7.27 6.00 21.07
C VAL A 284 -7.39 4.50 20.88
N PRO A 285 -8.62 3.93 20.85
CA PRO A 285 -8.82 2.55 20.45
C PRO A 285 -8.45 2.36 18.97
N VAL A 286 -7.57 1.38 18.71
CA VAL A 286 -7.16 0.97 17.36
C VAL A 286 -7.30 -0.54 17.23
N THR A 287 -7.96 -0.97 16.16
CA THR A 287 -8.11 -2.38 15.82
C THR A 287 -7.43 -2.65 14.47
N LEU A 288 -6.57 -3.65 14.42
CA LEU A 288 -6.03 -4.15 13.17
C LEU A 288 -7.10 -4.97 12.46
N LEU A 289 -7.35 -4.65 11.19
CA LEU A 289 -8.08 -5.48 10.24
C LEU A 289 -7.07 -5.98 9.21
N SER A 290 -6.99 -7.30 9.01
CA SER A 290 -6.08 -7.90 8.03
C SER A 290 -6.72 -9.15 7.43
N ASP A 291 -6.45 -9.40 6.16
CA ASP A 291 -6.85 -10.63 5.50
C ASP A 291 -5.97 -11.81 5.95
N ASP A 292 -6.55 -13.00 6.04
CA ASP A 292 -5.78 -14.22 6.22
C ASP A 292 -4.83 -14.46 5.02
N PRO A 293 -3.54 -14.76 5.22
CA PRO A 293 -2.58 -14.99 4.14
C PRO A 293 -2.99 -16.10 3.16
N ARG A 294 -3.85 -17.06 3.56
CA ARG A 294 -4.43 -18.07 2.68
C ARG A 294 -5.31 -17.49 1.57
N LYS A 295 -5.70 -16.21 1.66
CA LYS A 295 -6.38 -15.49 0.56
C LYS A 295 -5.52 -15.48 -0.71
N ALA A 296 -4.20 -15.43 -0.59
CA ALA A 296 -3.28 -15.53 -1.72
C ALA A 296 -3.33 -16.90 -2.43
N LEU A 297 -3.84 -17.94 -1.76
CA LEU A 297 -4.08 -19.27 -2.32
C LEU A 297 -5.54 -19.48 -2.74
N GLY A 298 -6.43 -18.53 -2.41
CA GLY A 298 -7.88 -18.67 -2.62
C GLY A 298 -8.56 -19.55 -1.58
N GLU A 299 -7.94 -19.76 -0.42
CA GLU A 299 -8.35 -20.70 0.63
C GLU A 299 -8.76 -20.03 1.94
N ALA A 300 -8.74 -18.68 2.00
CA ALA A 300 -9.11 -17.96 3.22
C ALA A 300 -10.60 -18.14 3.55
N PRO A 301 -10.96 -18.44 4.81
CA PRO A 301 -12.35 -18.41 5.25
C PRO A 301 -12.96 -17.01 5.06
N ALA A 302 -14.20 -16.93 4.60
CA ALA A 302 -14.86 -15.64 4.33
C ALA A 302 -14.89 -14.70 5.55
N GLY A 303 -15.00 -15.24 6.76
CA GLY A 303 -15.00 -14.46 8.02
C GLY A 303 -13.66 -13.80 8.38
N THR A 304 -12.58 -14.17 7.70
CA THR A 304 -11.22 -13.62 7.96
C THR A 304 -10.80 -12.56 6.95
N LEU A 305 -11.75 -12.02 6.17
CA LEU A 305 -11.47 -11.00 5.17
C LEU A 305 -11.71 -9.60 5.71
N VAL A 306 -10.85 -8.66 5.34
CA VAL A 306 -10.99 -7.22 5.67
C VAL A 306 -12.37 -6.70 5.22
N ALA A 307 -12.82 -7.06 4.01
CA ALA A 307 -14.14 -6.67 3.52
C ALA A 307 -15.28 -7.15 4.42
N THR A 308 -15.17 -8.36 4.98
CA THR A 308 -16.17 -8.92 5.91
C THR A 308 -16.16 -8.20 7.26
N ALA A 309 -14.99 -7.80 7.74
CA ALA A 309 -14.85 -7.04 8.98
C ALA A 309 -15.31 -5.59 8.83
N LEU A 310 -14.99 -4.93 7.71
CA LEU A 310 -15.38 -3.55 7.43
C LEU A 310 -16.88 -3.38 7.22
N GLY A 311 -17.54 -4.33 6.57
CA GLY A 311 -18.96 -4.24 6.23
C GLY A 311 -19.86 -3.85 7.43
N PRO A 312 -19.83 -4.58 8.56
CA PRO A 312 -20.59 -4.24 9.77
C PRO A 312 -20.19 -2.89 10.39
N LEU A 313 -18.88 -2.54 10.36
CA LEU A 313 -18.39 -1.26 10.92
C LEU A 313 -18.95 -0.07 10.15
N VAL A 314 -18.87 -0.10 8.81
CA VAL A 314 -19.46 0.93 7.93
C VAL A 314 -20.98 0.92 8.03
N GLY A 315 -21.62 -0.24 8.18
CA GLY A 315 -23.06 -0.40 8.35
C GLY A 315 -23.63 0.22 9.65
N GLN A 316 -22.76 0.58 10.60
CA GLN A 316 -23.16 1.31 11.82
C GLN A 316 -23.34 2.82 11.60
N ALA A 317 -22.95 3.35 10.44
CA ALA A 317 -23.10 4.76 10.13
C ALA A 317 -24.55 5.24 10.31
N ARG A 318 -24.72 6.43 10.92
CA ARG A 318 -26.02 7.07 11.18
C ARG A 318 -26.11 8.47 10.59
N GLN A 319 -24.98 9.13 10.32
CA GLN A 319 -24.93 10.52 9.86
C GLN A 319 -24.17 10.66 8.55
N SER A 320 -22.97 10.03 8.45
CA SER A 320 -22.13 10.20 7.26
C SER A 320 -21.24 8.99 6.98
N ILE A 321 -20.97 8.81 5.70
CA ILE A 321 -19.96 7.90 5.16
C ILE A 321 -19.09 8.74 4.21
N ASP A 322 -17.82 8.88 4.53
CA ASP A 322 -16.83 9.59 3.73
C ASP A 322 -15.79 8.58 3.23
N VAL A 323 -15.64 8.46 1.91
CA VAL A 323 -14.75 7.50 1.25
C VAL A 323 -13.71 8.25 0.46
N ILE A 324 -12.44 7.97 0.69
CA ILE A 324 -11.33 8.40 -0.14
C ILE A 324 -10.65 7.13 -0.65
N SER A 325 -10.73 6.86 -1.94
CA SER A 325 -10.22 5.63 -2.53
C SER A 325 -9.66 5.88 -3.92
N ALA A 326 -8.38 5.57 -4.09
CA ALA A 326 -7.70 5.67 -5.39
C ALA A 326 -8.44 4.90 -6.48
N TYR A 327 -8.87 3.67 -6.15
CA TYR A 327 -9.65 2.81 -7.01
C TYR A 327 -11.02 2.59 -6.39
N PHE A 328 -12.04 3.17 -7.02
CA PHE A 328 -13.42 3.09 -6.54
C PHE A 328 -14.29 2.35 -7.56
N VAL A 329 -14.45 1.07 -7.36
CA VAL A 329 -15.31 0.20 -8.19
C VAL A 329 -16.23 -0.60 -7.26
N PRO A 330 -17.33 0.01 -6.77
CA PRO A 330 -18.16 -0.55 -5.71
C PRO A 330 -18.88 -1.85 -6.10
N GLY A 331 -18.96 -2.16 -7.38
CA GLY A 331 -19.78 -3.25 -7.86
C GLY A 331 -21.28 -2.98 -7.65
N ARG A 332 -22.11 -3.94 -8.00
CA ARG A 332 -23.57 -3.79 -7.82
C ARG A 332 -23.95 -3.67 -6.34
N GLU A 333 -23.47 -4.59 -5.51
CA GLU A 333 -23.81 -4.62 -4.09
C GLU A 333 -23.35 -3.37 -3.34
N GLY A 334 -22.09 -2.93 -3.53
CA GLY A 334 -21.59 -1.70 -2.91
C GLY A 334 -22.36 -0.46 -3.37
N THR A 335 -22.71 -0.39 -4.66
CA THR A 335 -23.56 0.69 -5.20
C THR A 335 -24.92 0.71 -4.53
N GLU A 336 -25.60 -0.44 -4.43
CA GLU A 336 -26.91 -0.56 -3.78
C GLU A 336 -26.88 -0.14 -2.30
N ARG A 337 -25.84 -0.56 -1.56
CA ARG A 337 -25.64 -0.20 -0.14
C ARG A 337 -25.41 1.30 0.06
N LEU A 338 -24.50 1.92 -0.72
CA LEU A 338 -24.23 3.36 -0.64
C LEU A 338 -25.43 4.19 -1.06
N ALA A 339 -26.09 3.79 -2.15
CA ALA A 339 -27.31 4.42 -2.61
C ALA A 339 -28.45 4.30 -1.59
N TYR A 340 -28.59 3.16 -0.93
CA TYR A 340 -29.56 2.97 0.16
C TYR A 340 -29.26 3.92 1.31
N ALA A 341 -28.01 3.99 1.79
CA ALA A 341 -27.61 4.89 2.86
C ALA A 341 -27.93 6.35 2.54
N ALA A 342 -27.62 6.82 1.32
CA ALA A 342 -27.94 8.18 0.89
C ALA A 342 -29.47 8.44 0.88
N ARG A 343 -30.28 7.49 0.37
CA ARG A 343 -31.74 7.60 0.39
C ARG A 343 -32.33 7.58 1.81
N GLN A 344 -31.64 6.99 2.78
CA GLN A 344 -32.03 7.06 4.21
C GLN A 344 -31.59 8.39 4.88
N GLY A 345 -31.02 9.32 4.12
CA GLY A 345 -30.63 10.65 4.63
C GLY A 345 -29.19 10.73 5.15
N LEU A 346 -28.37 9.67 5.05
CA LEU A 346 -26.96 9.76 5.41
C LEU A 346 -26.25 10.61 4.36
N ARG A 347 -25.32 11.46 4.80
CA ARG A 347 -24.40 12.14 3.89
C ARG A 347 -23.34 11.14 3.41
N VAL A 348 -23.37 10.78 2.13
CA VAL A 348 -22.39 9.88 1.52
C VAL A 348 -21.55 10.68 0.54
N ARG A 349 -20.23 10.76 0.80
CA ARG A 349 -19.28 11.49 -0.05
C ARG A 349 -18.13 10.57 -0.46
N ILE A 350 -17.70 10.68 -1.70
CA ILE A 350 -16.65 9.84 -2.29
C ILE A 350 -15.67 10.75 -3.00
N LEU A 351 -14.36 10.59 -2.71
CA LEU A 351 -13.26 11.16 -3.50
C LEU A 351 -12.49 10.02 -4.17
N THR A 352 -12.31 10.13 -5.48
CA THR A 352 -11.53 9.16 -6.28
C THR A 352 -10.76 9.89 -7.38
N ASN A 353 -9.96 9.16 -8.17
CA ASN A 353 -9.24 9.73 -9.31
C ASN A 353 -10.17 9.98 -10.50
N SER A 354 -9.99 11.13 -11.17
CA SER A 354 -10.53 11.38 -12.49
C SER A 354 -9.86 10.49 -13.55
N LEU A 355 -10.35 10.55 -14.80
CA LEU A 355 -9.72 9.85 -15.92
C LEU A 355 -8.28 10.32 -16.19
N GLU A 356 -7.99 11.59 -15.91
CA GLU A 356 -6.67 12.19 -16.13
C GLU A 356 -5.68 11.90 -14.99
N ALA A 357 -6.20 11.67 -13.78
CA ALA A 357 -5.39 11.42 -12.58
C ALA A 357 -5.15 9.93 -12.31
N THR A 358 -5.95 9.03 -12.90
CA THR A 358 -5.80 7.59 -12.65
C THR A 358 -4.57 7.01 -13.32
N ASP A 359 -3.83 6.19 -12.59
CA ASP A 359 -2.72 5.37 -13.10
C ASP A 359 -3.19 4.05 -13.74
N VAL A 360 -4.48 3.66 -13.54
CA VAL A 360 -5.05 2.41 -14.05
C VAL A 360 -6.36 2.66 -14.80
N LEU A 361 -6.27 2.94 -16.09
CA LEU A 361 -7.42 3.24 -16.96
C LEU A 361 -8.57 2.21 -16.88
N PRO A 362 -8.33 0.86 -16.87
CA PRO A 362 -9.41 -0.11 -16.72
C PRO A 362 -10.24 0.04 -15.45
N VAL A 363 -9.61 0.50 -14.34
CA VAL A 363 -10.31 0.76 -13.08
C VAL A 363 -11.27 1.93 -13.23
N HIS A 364 -10.82 3.03 -13.87
CA HIS A 364 -11.68 4.19 -14.11
C HIS A 364 -12.86 3.84 -15.05
N ALA A 365 -12.61 3.07 -16.11
CA ALA A 365 -13.67 2.58 -17.00
C ALA A 365 -14.70 1.70 -16.26
N ALA A 366 -14.25 0.86 -15.33
CA ALA A 366 -15.15 0.05 -14.50
C ALA A 366 -15.96 0.91 -13.52
N TYR A 367 -15.35 1.94 -12.90
CA TYR A 367 -16.00 2.92 -12.03
C TYR A 367 -17.12 3.69 -12.76
N GLY A 368 -16.90 4.11 -13.99
CA GLY A 368 -17.85 4.88 -14.80
C GLY A 368 -19.26 4.27 -14.84
N LYS A 369 -19.37 2.92 -14.78
CA LYS A 369 -20.65 2.20 -14.78
C LYS A 369 -21.52 2.49 -13.54
N TYR A 370 -20.90 2.86 -12.42
CA TYR A 370 -21.59 3.06 -11.14
C TYR A 370 -21.83 4.52 -10.79
N ARG A 371 -21.24 5.45 -11.53
CA ARG A 371 -21.33 6.90 -11.31
C ARG A 371 -22.77 7.39 -11.29
N GLN A 372 -23.49 7.17 -12.40
CA GLN A 372 -24.86 7.65 -12.58
C GLN A 372 -25.83 7.08 -11.51
N PRO A 373 -25.87 5.78 -11.21
CA PRO A 373 -26.71 5.24 -10.14
C PRO A 373 -26.45 5.86 -8.78
N LEU A 374 -25.18 6.11 -8.42
CA LEU A 374 -24.80 6.73 -7.16
C LEU A 374 -25.26 8.19 -7.09
N LEU A 375 -24.94 9.01 -8.10
CA LEU A 375 -25.33 10.41 -8.18
C LEU A 375 -26.86 10.57 -8.12
N SER A 376 -27.61 9.74 -8.86
CA SER A 376 -29.07 9.76 -8.86
C SER A 376 -29.71 9.39 -7.50
N SER A 377 -28.94 8.75 -6.60
CA SER A 377 -29.40 8.39 -5.27
C SER A 377 -29.04 9.42 -4.19
N GLY A 378 -28.35 10.52 -4.56
CA GLY A 378 -27.93 11.58 -3.63
C GLY A 378 -26.51 11.40 -3.07
N VAL A 379 -25.75 10.43 -3.54
CA VAL A 379 -24.31 10.30 -3.24
C VAL A 379 -23.55 11.44 -3.89
N GLN A 380 -22.68 12.10 -3.14
CA GLN A 380 -21.79 13.15 -3.64
C GLN A 380 -20.46 12.54 -4.06
N ILE A 381 -20.08 12.73 -5.32
CA ILE A 381 -18.83 12.20 -5.86
C ILE A 381 -17.95 13.36 -6.27
N TYR A 382 -16.69 13.30 -5.85
CA TYR A 382 -15.62 14.23 -6.18
C TYR A 382 -14.54 13.47 -6.92
N GLU A 383 -14.03 14.04 -7.98
CA GLU A 383 -12.90 13.48 -8.73
C GLU A 383 -11.70 14.42 -8.60
N LEU A 384 -10.56 13.83 -8.22
CA LEU A 384 -9.29 14.53 -8.26
C LEU A 384 -8.93 14.77 -9.72
N ARG A 385 -8.88 16.03 -10.15
CA ARG A 385 -8.48 16.43 -11.48
C ARG A 385 -7.03 16.87 -11.48
N ARG A 386 -6.40 16.61 -12.59
CA ARG A 386 -5.09 17.12 -12.87
C ARG A 386 -5.20 18.34 -13.77
N THR A 387 -4.61 19.46 -13.34
CA THR A 387 -4.51 20.68 -14.15
C THR A 387 -3.09 20.78 -14.72
N PRO A 388 -2.88 20.66 -16.03
CA PRO A 388 -1.56 20.85 -16.62
C PRO A 388 -1.10 22.30 -16.41
N ARG A 389 0.13 22.49 -15.95
CA ARG A 389 0.74 23.81 -15.68
C ARG A 389 1.12 24.56 -16.94
N THR A 390 1.48 23.82 -18.02
CA THR A 390 1.96 24.38 -19.27
C THR A 390 1.28 23.75 -20.49
N GLU A 391 1.34 24.46 -21.63
CA GLU A 391 0.87 23.94 -22.93
C GLU A 391 1.71 22.74 -23.41
N GLU A 392 2.97 22.65 -23.00
CA GLU A 392 3.86 21.52 -23.30
C GLU A 392 3.46 20.27 -22.50
N GLU A 393 3.12 20.42 -21.20
CA GLU A 393 2.54 19.34 -20.40
C GLU A 393 1.20 18.88 -20.96
N ARG A 394 0.35 19.80 -21.48
CA ARG A 394 -0.90 19.46 -22.15
C ARG A 394 -0.67 18.65 -23.43
N LYS A 395 0.41 18.88 -24.15
CA LYS A 395 0.83 18.11 -25.35
C LYS A 395 1.47 16.78 -24.98
N ALA A 396 2.26 16.73 -23.88
CA ALA A 396 2.88 15.52 -23.37
C ALA A 396 1.86 14.56 -22.74
N LEU A 397 0.69 15.05 -22.31
CA LEU A 397 -0.48 14.28 -21.87
C LEU A 397 -1.15 13.46 -22.97
N GLY A 398 -0.46 13.21 -24.11
CA GLY A 398 -0.92 12.27 -25.13
C GLY A 398 -1.54 11.02 -24.51
N LEU A 399 -2.45 10.37 -25.21
CA LEU A 399 -3.39 9.29 -24.86
C LEU A 399 -3.01 8.25 -23.77
N LEU A 400 -1.78 8.28 -23.21
CA LEU A 400 -1.23 7.29 -22.26
C LEU A 400 -0.37 7.87 -21.13
N GLY A 401 -0.22 9.19 -20.99
CA GLY A 401 0.70 9.80 -20.06
C GLY A 401 0.03 10.31 -18.78
N SER A 402 0.35 9.71 -17.63
CA SER A 402 0.06 10.27 -16.31
C SER A 402 1.31 10.97 -15.78
N SER A 403 1.36 12.29 -15.76
CA SER A 403 2.31 13.08 -15.02
C SER A 403 1.57 14.06 -14.11
N GLY A 404 1.86 14.09 -12.78
CA GLY A 404 1.22 14.96 -11.78
C GLY A 404 0.64 14.23 -10.57
N ALA A 405 -0.05 14.96 -9.71
CA ALA A 405 -0.64 14.39 -8.50
C ALA A 405 -1.73 13.36 -8.81
N SER A 406 -1.66 12.21 -8.16
CA SER A 406 -2.66 11.14 -8.20
C SER A 406 -3.02 10.73 -6.78
N LEU A 407 -4.29 10.44 -6.54
CA LEU A 407 -4.75 9.87 -5.29
C LEU A 407 -4.32 8.41 -5.18
N HIS A 408 -3.69 8.03 -4.07
CA HIS A 408 -3.40 6.63 -3.75
C HIS A 408 -3.97 6.21 -2.38
N ALA A 409 -4.50 7.13 -1.59
CA ALA A 409 -5.07 6.87 -0.26
C ALA A 409 -6.29 5.94 -0.31
N LYS A 410 -6.45 5.14 0.75
CA LYS A 410 -7.58 4.26 1.02
C LYS A 410 -8.04 4.51 2.46
N VAL A 411 -9.00 5.43 2.58
CA VAL A 411 -9.50 5.93 3.87
C VAL A 411 -11.01 5.95 3.87
N PHE A 412 -11.62 5.39 4.90
CA PHE A 412 -13.06 5.40 5.10
C PHE A 412 -13.37 6.00 6.46
N ALA A 413 -14.18 7.06 6.52
CA ALA A 413 -14.61 7.64 7.78
C ALA A 413 -16.13 7.53 7.94
N ILE A 414 -16.59 7.24 9.15
CA ILE A 414 -18.02 7.20 9.49
C ILE A 414 -18.33 8.14 10.63
N ASP A 415 -19.44 8.89 10.48
CA ASP A 415 -20.06 9.72 11.52
C ASP A 415 -19.09 10.73 12.18
N ARG A 416 -17.96 11.06 11.52
CA ARG A 416 -16.85 11.80 12.13
C ARG A 416 -16.38 11.21 13.46
N ARG A 417 -16.49 9.89 13.63
CA ARG A 417 -16.20 9.17 14.87
C ARG A 417 -15.05 8.18 14.71
N ALA A 418 -15.04 7.48 13.60
CA ALA A 418 -14.05 6.43 13.35
C ALA A 418 -13.55 6.47 11.91
N VAL A 419 -12.32 6.00 11.71
CA VAL A 419 -11.62 5.99 10.42
C VAL A 419 -10.97 4.64 10.18
N PHE A 420 -11.11 4.10 8.97
CA PHE A 420 -10.23 3.07 8.46
C PHE A 420 -9.10 3.72 7.67
N VAL A 421 -7.87 3.29 7.91
CA VAL A 421 -6.67 3.68 7.15
C VAL A 421 -5.89 2.42 6.81
N GLY A 422 -5.60 2.19 5.52
CA GLY A 422 -4.85 1.00 5.14
C GLY A 422 -4.64 0.84 3.65
N SER A 423 -4.58 -0.41 3.22
CA SER A 423 -4.30 -0.77 1.83
C SER A 423 -5.55 -1.11 1.01
N PHE A 424 -6.73 -1.28 1.65
CA PHE A 424 -7.95 -1.77 1.05
C PHE A 424 -8.64 -0.72 0.16
N ASN A 425 -8.54 -0.88 -1.16
CA ASN A 425 -9.34 -0.10 -2.12
C ASN A 425 -10.81 -0.55 -2.13
N PHE A 426 -11.70 0.35 -2.50
CA PHE A 426 -13.11 0.03 -2.67
C PHE A 426 -13.35 -0.61 -4.04
N ASP A 427 -12.75 -1.79 -4.28
CA ASP A 427 -12.81 -2.50 -5.55
C ASP A 427 -12.86 -4.03 -5.40
N PRO A 428 -13.30 -4.78 -6.44
CA PRO A 428 -13.40 -6.24 -6.37
C PRO A 428 -12.05 -6.94 -6.20
N ARG A 429 -10.93 -6.33 -6.62
CA ARG A 429 -9.61 -6.93 -6.47
C ARG A 429 -9.18 -6.94 -5.02
N SER A 430 -9.41 -5.84 -4.28
CA SER A 430 -9.19 -5.78 -2.83
C SER A 430 -10.12 -6.72 -2.05
N VAL A 431 -11.37 -6.88 -2.51
CA VAL A 431 -12.30 -7.81 -1.86
C VAL A 431 -11.88 -9.28 -2.03
N TRP A 432 -11.50 -9.70 -3.26
CA TRP A 432 -11.41 -11.12 -3.60
C TRP A 432 -10.01 -11.66 -3.89
N LEU A 433 -9.07 -10.82 -4.27
CA LEU A 433 -7.77 -11.25 -4.80
C LEU A 433 -6.59 -10.83 -3.94
N ASN A 434 -6.49 -9.56 -3.63
CA ASN A 434 -5.37 -9.04 -2.85
C ASN A 434 -5.56 -9.31 -1.36
N CYS A 435 -4.46 -9.63 -0.68
CA CYS A 435 -4.42 -9.57 0.77
C CYS A 435 -4.25 -8.11 1.20
N GLU A 436 -5.12 -7.63 2.04
CA GLU A 436 -5.19 -6.25 2.49
C GLU A 436 -5.07 -6.16 4.00
N MET A 437 -4.69 -4.98 4.50
CA MET A 437 -4.69 -4.66 5.92
C MET A 437 -4.97 -3.18 6.17
N GLY A 438 -5.33 -2.84 7.41
CA GLY A 438 -5.44 -1.46 7.85
C GLY A 438 -5.87 -1.36 9.31
N PHE A 439 -5.85 -0.14 9.81
CA PHE A 439 -6.33 0.20 11.14
C PHE A 439 -7.75 0.74 11.08
N TRP A 440 -8.61 0.21 11.93
CA TRP A 440 -9.84 0.87 12.34
C TRP A 440 -9.54 1.67 13.60
N ILE A 441 -9.68 2.99 13.51
CA ILE A 441 -9.27 3.96 14.54
C ILE A 441 -10.51 4.69 15.03
N GLU A 442 -10.83 4.59 16.32
CA GLU A 442 -11.92 5.33 16.93
C GLU A 442 -11.41 6.67 17.47
N SER A 443 -11.26 7.64 16.59
CA SER A 443 -10.79 9.00 16.90
C SER A 443 -11.66 10.05 16.20
N PRO A 444 -12.53 10.76 16.94
CA PRO A 444 -13.26 11.89 16.38
C PRO A 444 -12.35 13.01 15.86
N ALA A 445 -11.21 13.22 16.51
CA ALA A 445 -10.23 14.21 16.09
C ALA A 445 -9.69 13.87 14.69
N LEU A 446 -9.22 12.62 14.47
CA LEU A 446 -8.76 12.17 13.17
C LEU A 446 -9.91 12.14 12.16
N ALA A 447 -11.07 11.60 12.53
CA ALA A 447 -12.20 11.49 11.62
C ALA A 447 -12.72 12.85 11.12
N SER A 448 -12.59 13.90 11.93
CA SER A 448 -12.97 15.26 11.53
C SER A 448 -12.04 15.85 10.46
N THR A 449 -10.84 15.32 10.29
CA THR A 449 -9.89 15.76 9.25
C THR A 449 -10.14 15.09 7.90
N ILE A 450 -10.98 14.03 7.87
CA ILE A 450 -11.35 13.33 6.63
C ILE A 450 -12.54 14.06 6.00
N ASP A 451 -12.23 14.94 5.07
CA ASP A 451 -13.23 15.69 4.32
C ASP A 451 -12.94 15.57 2.82
N PRO A 452 -13.68 14.73 2.04
CA PRO A 452 -13.42 14.51 0.64
C PRO A 452 -13.28 15.77 -0.22
N PRO A 453 -14.10 16.83 -0.07
CA PRO A 453 -13.93 18.04 -0.87
C PRO A 453 -12.87 19.02 -0.35
N ALA A 454 -12.48 18.96 0.94
CA ALA A 454 -11.65 19.99 1.56
C ALA A 454 -10.67 19.44 2.61
N GLY A 455 -10.52 18.13 2.72
CA GLY A 455 -9.64 17.50 3.72
C GLY A 455 -8.15 17.64 3.37
N LYS A 456 -7.28 17.34 4.36
CA LYS A 456 -5.82 17.41 4.20
C LYS A 456 -5.30 16.61 3.01
N LEU A 457 -5.88 15.45 2.68
CA LEU A 457 -5.51 14.67 1.49
C LEU A 457 -5.82 15.41 0.19
N ALA A 458 -6.90 16.18 0.16
CA ALA A 458 -7.22 17.02 -0.99
C ALA A 458 -6.25 18.20 -1.11
N HIS A 459 -5.81 18.77 0.02
CA HIS A 459 -4.82 19.86 0.04
C HIS A 459 -3.40 19.37 -0.22
N GLU A 460 -3.06 18.13 0.15
CA GLU A 460 -1.72 17.57 -0.09
C GLU A 460 -1.58 16.98 -1.50
N ALA A 461 -2.66 16.51 -2.10
CA ALA A 461 -2.71 16.24 -3.54
C ALA A 461 -2.49 17.52 -4.37
N ALA A 462 -2.76 18.68 -3.77
CA ALA A 462 -2.47 20.00 -4.28
C ALA A 462 -1.16 20.52 -3.68
N PHE A 463 -0.03 19.88 -3.97
CA PHE A 463 1.29 20.44 -3.61
C PHE A 463 1.58 21.79 -4.29
N ASP A 464 0.71 22.13 -5.26
CA ASP A 464 0.44 23.48 -5.73
C ASP A 464 -1.07 23.62 -5.84
N ALA A 465 -1.67 24.42 -4.99
CA ALA A 465 -3.11 24.72 -4.97
C ALA A 465 -3.66 25.23 -6.33
N GLU A 466 -2.78 25.55 -7.27
CA GLU A 466 -3.11 25.96 -8.63
C GLU A 466 -3.28 24.78 -9.62
N SER A 467 -2.84 23.56 -9.27
CA SER A 467 -2.80 22.42 -10.21
C SER A 467 -3.84 21.32 -9.98
N VAL A 468 -4.63 21.41 -8.91
CA VAL A 468 -5.62 20.38 -8.57
C VAL A 468 -6.98 21.00 -8.36
N GLU A 469 -7.95 20.64 -9.20
CA GLU A 469 -9.34 21.02 -9.06
C GLU A 469 -10.15 19.84 -8.51
N ILE A 470 -10.80 20.03 -7.36
CA ILE A 470 -11.78 19.11 -6.80
C ILE A 470 -13.15 19.72 -7.03
N GLY A 471 -13.90 19.14 -7.95
CA GLY A 471 -15.23 19.63 -8.28
C GLY A 471 -16.28 18.54 -8.14
N PRO A 472 -17.54 18.91 -7.80
CA PRO A 472 -18.65 17.98 -7.95
C PRO A 472 -18.80 17.65 -9.42
N LEU A 473 -19.02 16.35 -9.72
CA LEU A 473 -19.35 15.96 -11.09
C LEU A 473 -20.66 16.61 -11.51
N PRO A 474 -20.72 17.19 -12.72
CA PRO A 474 -21.99 17.66 -13.28
C PRO A 474 -22.98 16.50 -13.38
N THR A 475 -24.21 16.74 -12.99
CA THR A 475 -25.32 15.75 -13.03
C THR A 475 -25.81 15.44 -14.46
N GLY A 476 -25.12 15.93 -15.49
CA GLY A 476 -25.48 15.83 -16.90
C GLY A 476 -24.59 14.90 -17.72
N ARG A 477 -25.11 14.49 -18.88
CA ARG A 477 -24.66 13.42 -19.79
C ARG A 477 -23.36 13.68 -20.60
N ASP A 478 -22.43 14.53 -20.23
CA ASP A 478 -21.43 15.06 -21.15
C ASP A 478 -20.04 14.41 -21.12
N ASP A 479 -19.95 13.09 -20.89
CA ASP A 479 -18.67 12.38 -21.00
C ASP A 479 -18.66 11.33 -22.13
N HIS A 480 -18.86 11.80 -23.36
CA HIS A 480 -18.83 10.96 -24.58
C HIS A 480 -17.51 10.23 -24.83
N ARG A 481 -16.41 10.63 -24.18
CA ARG A 481 -15.09 9.98 -24.29
C ARG A 481 -15.02 8.68 -23.47
N VAL A 482 -15.65 8.65 -22.30
CA VAL A 482 -15.70 7.46 -21.45
C VAL A 482 -16.63 6.41 -22.07
N ASP A 483 -17.78 6.85 -22.60
CA ASP A 483 -18.72 5.96 -23.28
C ASP A 483 -18.10 5.29 -24.53
N ALA A 484 -17.25 6.00 -25.27
CA ALA A 484 -16.52 5.45 -26.43
C ALA A 484 -15.44 4.44 -26.03
N LEU A 485 -14.78 4.64 -24.87
CA LEU A 485 -13.79 3.70 -24.32
C LEU A 485 -14.47 2.43 -23.78
N ILE A 486 -15.60 2.59 -23.09
CA ILE A 486 -16.42 1.49 -22.58
C ILE A 486 -16.99 0.65 -23.73
N ALA A 487 -17.45 1.29 -24.83
CA ALA A 487 -17.93 0.59 -26.00
C ALA A 487 -16.85 -0.27 -26.65
N ARG A 488 -15.62 0.24 -26.80
CA ARG A 488 -14.47 -0.51 -27.33
C ARG A 488 -14.02 -1.67 -26.45
N PHE A 489 -14.19 -1.56 -25.14
CA PHE A 489 -13.82 -2.63 -24.19
C PHE A 489 -14.85 -3.76 -24.15
N ASN A 490 -16.11 -3.49 -24.51
CA ASN A 490 -17.17 -4.50 -24.58
C ASN A 490 -17.20 -5.25 -25.92
N GLU A 491 -16.47 -4.77 -26.95
CA GLU A 491 -16.35 -5.38 -28.29
C GLU A 491 -15.07 -6.24 -28.45
N SER A 492 -14.17 -6.24 -27.46
CA SER A 492 -12.96 -7.07 -27.40
C SER A 492 -13.08 -8.19 -26.35
#